data_8e5e7427c2c1ba2681ea6cdfd7bb07a4
#
_entry.id   8e5e7427c2c1ba2681ea6cdfd7bb07a4
#
_cell.length_a   1.000
_cell.length_b   1.000
_cell.length_c   1.000
_cell.angle_alpha   90.00
_cell.angle_beta   90.00
_cell.angle_gamma   90.00
#
_symmetry.space_group_name_H-M   'P 1'
#
loop_
_entity.id
_entity.type
_entity.pdbx_description
1 polymer ?
#
loop_
_entity_poly.entity_id
_entity_poly.type
_entity_poly.pdbx_seq_one_letter_code
_entity_poly.pdbx_strand_id
1 'polypeptide(L)'
;MACRYGLKTSLMLLAWASTAFSGLPARAVQSTCAETKTTVEMSLCIAKVLEQKDRELSVAMQQVATDASSAVGGQFPRIWKSSLNDLYKTSADPEEQLAAFQQARRNACVYLNSLSIQGTGFGIFVSNCEIRMTDALMQSLGR
;
A
#
# COMPACT_ATOMS: atom_id res chain seq x y z
N MET A 1 -61.52 29.79 -10.59
CA MET A 1 -60.16 29.71 -11.25
C MET A 1 -59.39 28.55 -10.64
N ALA A 2 -59.33 27.44 -11.34
CA ALA A 2 -58.71 26.21 -10.84
C ALA A 2 -57.41 25.98 -11.61
N CYS A 3 -56.27 26.03 -10.92
CA CYS A 3 -54.94 25.75 -11.50
C CYS A 3 -54.60 24.30 -11.24
N ARG A 4 -54.65 23.45 -12.28
CA ARG A 4 -54.21 22.03 -12.26
C ARG A 4 -52.72 22.01 -12.49
N TYR A 5 -51.91 21.63 -11.50
CA TYR A 5 -50.52 21.24 -11.68
C TYR A 5 -50.43 19.75 -11.94
N GLY A 6 -50.07 19.40 -13.17
CA GLY A 6 -49.77 18.04 -13.57
C GLY A 6 -48.38 17.61 -13.05
N LEU A 7 -48.38 16.63 -12.16
CA LEU A 7 -47.17 16.01 -11.63
C LEU A 7 -46.65 14.96 -12.65
N LYS A 8 -45.62 15.31 -13.42
CA LYS A 8 -44.90 14.35 -14.26
C LYS A 8 -43.87 13.65 -13.40
N THR A 9 -44.14 12.44 -12.98
CA THR A 9 -43.21 11.53 -12.33
C THR A 9 -42.21 11.02 -13.40
N SER A 10 -41.01 11.61 -13.44
CA SER A 10 -39.86 11.05 -14.14
C SER A 10 -39.18 9.98 -13.28
N LEU A 11 -39.41 8.72 -13.61
CA LEU A 11 -38.65 7.60 -13.08
C LEU A 11 -37.19 7.71 -13.61
N MET A 12 -36.26 8.23 -12.83
CA MET A 12 -34.82 8.08 -13.07
C MET A 12 -34.41 6.69 -12.59
N LEU A 13 -34.21 5.79 -13.52
CA LEU A 13 -33.50 4.53 -13.31
C LEU A 13 -32.03 4.86 -13.03
N LEU A 14 -31.65 4.84 -11.76
CA LEU A 14 -30.27 4.87 -11.32
C LEU A 14 -29.65 3.48 -11.64
N ALA A 15 -28.98 3.40 -12.78
CA ALA A 15 -28.09 2.28 -13.09
C ALA A 15 -26.89 2.32 -12.12
N TRP A 16 -26.92 1.45 -11.13
CA TRP A 16 -25.76 1.18 -10.27
C TRP A 16 -24.72 0.46 -11.11
N ALA A 17 -23.74 1.19 -11.61
CA ALA A 17 -22.54 0.61 -12.16
C ALA A 17 -21.76 -0.04 -11.01
N SER A 18 -21.89 -1.35 -10.87
CA SER A 18 -21.05 -2.17 -10.01
C SER A 18 -19.63 -2.12 -10.58
N THR A 19 -18.81 -1.20 -10.10
CA THR A 19 -17.37 -1.22 -10.34
C THR A 19 -16.81 -2.45 -9.65
N ALA A 20 -16.59 -3.50 -10.44
CA ALA A 20 -15.84 -4.67 -10.02
C ALA A 20 -14.46 -4.21 -9.54
N PHE A 21 -14.26 -4.22 -8.23
CA PHE A 21 -12.97 -4.02 -7.60
C PHE A 21 -12.11 -5.22 -7.99
N SER A 22 -11.41 -5.09 -9.11
CA SER A 22 -10.47 -6.10 -9.60
C SER A 22 -9.29 -6.11 -8.64
N GLY A 23 -9.43 -6.86 -7.56
CA GLY A 23 -8.35 -7.16 -6.63
C GLY A 23 -7.29 -8.03 -7.31
N LEU A 24 -6.28 -7.38 -7.85
CA LEU A 24 -5.08 -8.01 -8.39
C LEU A 24 -3.88 -7.35 -7.73
N PRO A 25 -3.17 -8.05 -6.84
CA PRO A 25 -1.83 -8.53 -7.20
C PRO A 25 -1.29 -9.74 -6.41
N ALA A 26 -2.08 -10.35 -5.53
CA ALA A 26 -1.61 -11.54 -4.81
C ALA A 26 -1.15 -12.70 -5.75
N ARG A 27 -1.60 -12.68 -6.99
CA ARG A 27 -1.25 -13.68 -8.02
C ARG A 27 0.14 -13.47 -8.63
N ALA A 28 0.66 -12.24 -8.67
CA ALA A 28 1.94 -11.93 -9.32
C ALA A 28 3.14 -12.50 -8.55
N VAL A 29 3.13 -12.47 -7.22
CA VAL A 29 4.25 -12.98 -6.40
C VAL A 29 4.30 -14.50 -6.45
N GLN A 30 3.16 -15.18 -6.38
CA GLN A 30 3.11 -16.64 -6.51
C GLN A 30 3.59 -17.12 -7.89
N SER A 31 3.35 -16.36 -8.97
CA SER A 31 3.85 -16.70 -10.30
C SER A 31 5.36 -16.55 -10.41
N THR A 32 5.97 -15.57 -9.74
CA THR A 32 7.42 -15.33 -9.78
C THR A 32 8.22 -16.45 -9.10
N CYS A 33 7.67 -17.09 -8.06
CA CYS A 33 8.32 -18.15 -7.30
C CYS A 33 7.70 -19.55 -7.54
N ALA A 34 6.85 -19.69 -8.56
CA ALA A 34 6.10 -20.95 -8.83
C ALA A 34 6.99 -22.16 -9.19
N GLU A 35 8.20 -21.92 -9.67
CA GLU A 35 9.13 -22.97 -10.10
C GLU A 35 9.98 -23.55 -8.95
N THR A 36 9.84 -23.01 -7.73
CA THR A 36 10.61 -23.50 -6.57
C THR A 36 10.08 -24.86 -6.12
N LYS A 37 11.02 -25.80 -5.83
CA LYS A 37 10.69 -27.20 -5.51
C LYS A 37 10.63 -27.47 -4.01
N THR A 38 11.21 -26.58 -3.20
CA THR A 38 11.29 -26.74 -1.75
C THR A 38 10.79 -25.49 -1.02
N THR A 39 10.35 -25.68 0.24
CA THR A 39 9.95 -24.56 1.11
C THR A 39 11.10 -23.56 1.33
N VAL A 40 12.35 -24.05 1.38
CA VAL A 40 13.53 -23.19 1.54
C VAL A 40 13.74 -22.33 0.31
N GLU A 41 13.71 -22.93 -0.90
CA GLU A 41 13.84 -22.19 -2.16
C GLU A 41 12.71 -21.16 -2.31
N MET A 42 11.48 -21.53 -1.96
CA MET A 42 10.35 -20.63 -1.95
C MET A 42 10.56 -19.44 -1.00
N SER A 43 11.03 -19.70 0.22
CA SER A 43 11.32 -18.65 1.20
C SER A 43 12.37 -17.68 0.70
N LEU A 44 13.46 -18.18 0.11
CA LEU A 44 14.54 -17.36 -0.45
C LEU A 44 14.06 -16.54 -1.66
N CYS A 45 13.23 -17.13 -2.52
CA CYS A 45 12.66 -16.41 -3.66
C CYS A 45 11.78 -15.25 -3.19
N ILE A 46 10.86 -15.51 -2.26
CA ILE A 46 9.94 -14.50 -1.73
C ILE A 46 10.69 -13.39 -0.98
N ALA A 47 11.76 -13.74 -0.24
CA ALA A 47 12.59 -12.75 0.43
C ALA A 47 13.26 -11.78 -0.57
N LYS A 48 13.71 -12.26 -1.73
CA LYS A 48 14.26 -11.40 -2.80
C LYS A 48 13.19 -10.50 -3.41
N VAL A 49 11.97 -11.01 -3.58
CA VAL A 49 10.84 -10.19 -4.06
C VAL A 49 10.52 -9.07 -3.07
N LEU A 50 10.46 -9.39 -1.77
CA LEU A 50 10.22 -8.40 -0.72
C LEU A 50 11.32 -7.33 -0.70
N GLU A 51 12.58 -7.73 -0.79
CA GLU A 51 13.71 -6.79 -0.85
C GLU A 51 13.62 -5.87 -2.08
N GLN A 52 13.21 -6.39 -3.23
CA GLN A 52 12.98 -5.57 -4.42
C GLN A 52 11.85 -4.56 -4.20
N LYS A 53 10.74 -4.99 -3.60
CA LYS A 53 9.62 -4.10 -3.25
C LYS A 53 10.04 -3.00 -2.26
N ASP A 54 10.89 -3.31 -1.31
CA ASP A 54 11.42 -2.32 -0.37
C ASP A 54 12.32 -1.29 -1.06
N ARG A 55 13.13 -1.71 -2.04
CA ARG A 55 13.90 -0.75 -2.86
C ARG A 55 12.99 0.16 -3.68
N GLU A 56 11.94 -0.38 -4.30
CA GLU A 56 10.97 0.41 -5.06
C GLU A 56 10.26 1.44 -4.17
N LEU A 57 9.85 1.02 -2.97
CA LEU A 57 9.21 1.90 -1.99
C LEU A 57 10.18 2.99 -1.49
N SER A 58 11.45 2.65 -1.24
CA SER A 58 12.48 3.62 -0.86
C SER A 58 12.60 4.75 -1.89
N VAL A 59 12.68 4.38 -3.17
CA VAL A 59 12.74 5.37 -4.26
C VAL A 59 11.48 6.23 -4.29
N ALA A 60 10.30 5.63 -4.09
CA ALA A 60 9.05 6.37 -4.08
C ALA A 60 8.97 7.37 -2.91
N MET A 61 9.41 6.99 -1.71
CA MET A 61 9.45 7.88 -0.54
C MET A 61 10.45 9.01 -0.72
N GLN A 62 11.63 8.74 -1.28
CA GLN A 62 12.61 9.77 -1.62
C GLN A 62 12.06 10.76 -2.66
N GLN A 63 11.28 10.28 -3.64
CA GLN A 63 10.63 11.16 -4.61
C GLN A 63 9.63 12.11 -3.93
N VAL A 64 8.81 11.62 -3.00
CA VAL A 64 7.88 12.47 -2.21
C VAL A 64 8.64 13.58 -1.46
N ALA A 65 9.76 13.23 -0.80
CA ALA A 65 10.58 14.20 -0.09
C ALA A 65 11.23 15.22 -1.05
N THR A 66 11.65 14.78 -2.23
CA THR A 66 12.22 15.63 -3.29
C THR A 66 11.17 16.59 -3.83
N ASP A 67 9.98 16.07 -4.16
CA ASP A 67 8.86 16.87 -4.68
C ASP A 67 8.43 17.93 -3.66
N ALA A 68 8.33 17.53 -2.37
CA ALA A 68 8.00 18.46 -1.30
C ALA A 68 9.07 19.54 -1.10
N SER A 69 10.35 19.18 -1.26
CA SER A 69 11.48 20.11 -1.09
C SER A 69 11.61 21.11 -2.25
N SER A 70 11.21 20.67 -3.45
CA SER A 70 11.27 21.47 -4.68
C SER A 70 9.99 22.23 -5.00
N ALA A 71 8.93 22.06 -4.19
CA ALA A 71 7.65 22.71 -4.44
C ALA A 71 7.75 24.22 -4.51
N VAL A 72 7.18 24.80 -5.56
CA VAL A 72 7.18 26.26 -5.80
C VAL A 72 6.37 26.97 -4.73
N GLY A 73 6.95 28.03 -4.14
CA GLY A 73 6.26 28.86 -3.14
C GLY A 73 7.07 29.12 -1.86
N GLY A 74 8.31 28.68 -1.78
CA GLY A 74 9.33 29.03 -0.75
C GLY A 74 8.99 28.64 0.69
N GLN A 75 7.72 28.65 1.08
CA GLN A 75 7.27 28.30 2.43
C GLN A 75 6.83 26.85 2.56
N PHE A 76 6.39 26.21 1.46
CA PHE A 76 5.84 24.86 1.48
C PHE A 76 6.81 23.82 2.07
N PRO A 77 8.10 23.76 1.70
CA PRO A 77 9.02 22.77 2.26
C PRO A 77 9.13 22.84 3.77
N ARG A 78 9.12 24.06 4.33
CA ARG A 78 9.19 24.28 5.78
C ARG A 78 7.89 23.89 6.47
N ILE A 79 6.74 24.29 5.90
CA ILE A 79 5.41 23.93 6.43
C ILE A 79 5.22 22.41 6.38
N TRP A 80 5.58 21.79 5.27
CA TRP A 80 5.51 20.33 5.11
C TRP A 80 6.32 19.61 6.20
N LYS A 81 7.58 19.98 6.38
CA LYS A 81 8.46 19.38 7.39
C LYS A 81 7.95 19.61 8.82
N SER A 82 7.55 20.83 9.16
CA SER A 82 7.02 21.13 10.49
C SER A 82 5.68 20.44 10.74
N SER A 83 4.81 20.35 9.74
CA SER A 83 3.53 19.63 9.87
C SER A 83 3.76 18.15 10.15
N LEU A 84 4.66 17.49 9.44
CA LEU A 84 4.98 16.10 9.69
C LEU A 84 5.54 15.90 11.12
N ASN A 85 6.56 16.67 11.49
CA ASN A 85 7.25 16.50 12.76
C ASN A 85 6.41 16.94 13.97
N ASP A 86 5.78 18.13 13.86
CA ASP A 86 5.18 18.79 15.02
C ASP A 86 3.69 18.43 15.18
N LEU A 87 2.94 18.33 14.08
CA LEU A 87 1.52 18.04 14.13
C LEU A 87 1.24 16.54 14.06
N TYR A 88 1.78 15.85 13.07
CA TYR A 88 1.52 14.42 12.85
C TYR A 88 2.47 13.50 13.61
N LYS A 89 3.51 14.04 14.27
CA LYS A 89 4.50 13.28 15.06
C LYS A 89 5.15 12.16 14.24
N THR A 90 5.42 12.45 12.98
CA THR A 90 6.09 11.54 12.07
C THR A 90 7.29 12.22 11.42
N SER A 91 8.31 11.45 11.03
CA SER A 91 9.52 12.02 10.43
C SER A 91 9.26 12.52 9.01
N ALA A 92 9.94 13.61 8.65
CA ALA A 92 10.03 14.07 7.26
C ALA A 92 11.19 13.40 6.50
N ASP A 93 11.99 12.58 7.16
CA ASP A 93 13.08 11.82 6.56
C ASP A 93 12.55 10.54 5.90
N PRO A 94 12.79 10.32 4.59
CA PRO A 94 12.26 9.18 3.87
C PRO A 94 12.84 7.84 4.35
N GLU A 95 14.08 7.80 4.87
CA GLU A 95 14.71 6.57 5.36
C GLU A 95 14.10 6.17 6.71
N GLU A 96 13.88 7.13 7.60
CA GLU A 96 13.19 6.91 8.87
C GLU A 96 11.75 6.45 8.64
N GLN A 97 11.04 7.03 7.65
CA GLN A 97 9.69 6.62 7.28
C GLN A 97 9.66 5.20 6.73
N LEU A 98 10.61 4.84 5.89
CA LEU A 98 10.73 3.49 5.36
C LEU A 98 10.96 2.48 6.49
N ALA A 99 11.90 2.76 7.38
CA ALA A 99 12.21 1.87 8.52
C ALA A 99 10.99 1.69 9.45
N ALA A 100 10.29 2.78 9.76
CA ALA A 100 9.07 2.74 10.57
C ALA A 100 7.96 1.89 9.91
N PHE A 101 7.75 2.08 8.60
CA PHE A 101 6.78 1.28 7.84
C PHE A 101 7.17 -0.20 7.81
N GLN A 102 8.43 -0.54 7.53
CA GLN A 102 8.90 -1.92 7.49
C GLN A 102 8.68 -2.63 8.82
N GLN A 103 8.98 -1.96 9.94
CA GLN A 103 8.77 -2.51 11.28
C GLN A 103 7.28 -2.72 11.58
N ALA A 104 6.43 -1.72 11.30
CA ALA A 104 4.99 -1.80 11.52
C ALA A 104 4.34 -2.90 10.65
N ARG A 105 4.68 -2.95 9.38
CA ARG A 105 4.24 -3.95 8.42
C ARG A 105 4.60 -5.36 8.89
N ARG A 106 5.87 -5.58 9.28
CA ARG A 106 6.33 -6.88 9.79
C ARG A 106 5.56 -7.31 11.04
N ASN A 107 5.40 -6.41 12.00
CA ASN A 107 4.65 -6.69 13.23
C ASN A 107 3.21 -7.10 12.94
N ALA A 108 2.53 -6.37 12.06
CA ALA A 108 1.17 -6.68 11.65
C ALA A 108 1.09 -8.05 10.95
N CYS A 109 2.01 -8.34 10.02
CA CYS A 109 2.02 -9.59 9.28
C CYS A 109 2.37 -10.79 10.14
N VAL A 110 3.27 -10.66 11.11
CA VAL A 110 3.57 -11.69 12.11
C VAL A 110 2.33 -11.99 12.94
N TYR A 111 1.66 -10.94 13.45
CA TYR A 111 0.45 -11.10 14.25
C TYR A 111 -0.68 -11.80 13.46
N LEU A 112 -0.95 -11.34 12.24
CA LEU A 112 -2.01 -11.90 11.38
C LEU A 112 -1.79 -13.38 11.02
N ASN A 113 -0.53 -13.81 10.94
CA ASN A 113 -0.17 -15.19 10.61
C ASN A 113 0.23 -16.03 11.83
N SER A 114 0.07 -15.49 13.05
CA SER A 114 0.57 -16.14 14.28
C SER A 114 0.02 -17.54 14.56
N LEU A 115 -1.18 -17.85 14.07
CA LEU A 115 -1.76 -19.21 14.19
C LEU A 115 -0.96 -20.26 13.41
N SER A 116 -0.12 -19.85 12.47
CA SER A 116 0.72 -20.73 11.66
C SER A 116 2.19 -20.78 12.11
N ILE A 117 2.52 -20.21 13.27
CA ILE A 117 3.91 -19.98 13.72
C ILE A 117 4.75 -21.25 13.82
N GLN A 118 4.12 -22.40 14.08
CA GLN A 118 4.78 -23.69 14.17
C GLN A 118 4.96 -24.38 12.80
N GLY A 119 4.34 -23.83 11.74
CA GLY A 119 4.39 -24.40 10.40
C GLY A 119 5.66 -23.99 9.65
N THR A 120 6.19 -24.88 8.83
CA THR A 120 7.37 -24.64 7.98
C THR A 120 7.16 -23.51 6.96
N GLY A 121 5.90 -23.17 6.66
CA GLY A 121 5.53 -22.08 5.75
C GLY A 121 5.34 -20.71 6.41
N PHE A 122 5.50 -20.58 7.73
CA PHE A 122 5.21 -19.34 8.45
C PHE A 122 5.93 -18.12 7.87
N GLY A 123 7.24 -18.22 7.62
CA GLY A 123 8.01 -17.14 7.01
C GLY A 123 7.50 -16.75 5.62
N ILE A 124 7.04 -17.71 4.82
CA ILE A 124 6.44 -17.49 3.50
C ILE A 124 5.15 -16.68 3.63
N PHE A 125 4.27 -17.02 4.58
CA PHE A 125 3.02 -16.32 4.81
C PHE A 125 3.26 -14.88 5.29
N VAL A 126 4.22 -14.69 6.21
CA VAL A 126 4.61 -13.35 6.69
C VAL A 126 5.14 -12.51 5.53
N SER A 127 6.12 -12.98 4.76
CA SER A 127 6.70 -12.23 3.67
C SER A 127 5.69 -11.91 2.55
N ASN A 128 4.78 -12.84 2.22
CA ASN A 128 3.70 -12.57 1.27
C ASN A 128 2.72 -11.49 1.77
N CYS A 129 2.43 -11.47 3.07
CA CYS A 129 1.64 -10.40 3.70
C CYS A 129 2.38 -9.06 3.59
N GLU A 130 3.67 -9.02 3.89
CA GLU A 130 4.50 -7.83 3.81
C GLU A 130 4.54 -7.26 2.38
N ILE A 131 4.70 -8.10 1.36
CA ILE A 131 4.67 -7.70 -0.05
C ILE A 131 3.32 -7.07 -0.40
N ARG A 132 2.21 -7.69 -0.01
CA ARG A 132 0.86 -7.13 -0.29
C ARG A 132 0.63 -5.77 0.36
N MET A 133 1.12 -5.56 1.59
CA MET A 133 1.03 -4.26 2.24
C MET A 133 1.87 -3.21 1.53
N THR A 134 3.07 -3.58 1.05
CA THR A 134 3.92 -2.69 0.27
C THR A 134 3.28 -2.34 -1.07
N ASP A 135 2.74 -3.33 -1.79
CA ASP A 135 2.04 -3.09 -3.06
C ASP A 135 0.82 -2.17 -2.88
N ALA A 136 0.04 -2.34 -1.81
CA ALA A 136 -1.09 -1.47 -1.51
C ALA A 136 -0.65 -0.02 -1.26
N LEU A 137 0.46 0.18 -0.54
CA LEU A 137 1.04 1.52 -0.33
C LEU A 137 1.54 2.12 -1.64
N MET A 138 2.26 1.35 -2.47
CA MET A 138 2.75 1.80 -3.77
C MET A 138 1.60 2.21 -4.70
N GLN A 139 0.51 1.43 -4.73
CA GLN A 139 -0.69 1.78 -5.49
C GLN A 139 -1.31 3.11 -5.02
N SER A 140 -1.31 3.39 -3.71
CA SER A 140 -1.83 4.65 -3.17
C SER A 140 -0.98 5.86 -3.58
N LEU A 141 0.30 5.63 -3.92
CA LEU A 141 1.20 6.64 -4.45
C LEU A 141 1.08 6.82 -5.99
N GLY A 142 0.17 6.06 -6.65
CA GLY A 142 -0.02 6.11 -8.09
C GLY A 142 1.11 5.44 -8.88
N ARG A 143 1.80 4.48 -8.28
CA ARG A 143 2.99 3.81 -8.83
C ARG A 143 2.84 2.29 -8.91
#